data_9ddb3b830b5ee7b933eccd05d516a78d
#
_entry.id   9ddb3b830b5ee7b933eccd05d516a78d
#
_cell.length_a   1.000
_cell.length_b   1.000
_cell.length_c   1.000
_cell.angle_alpha   90.00
_cell.angle_beta   90.00
_cell.angle_gamma   90.00
#
_symmetry.space_group_name_H-M   'P 1'
#
loop_
_entity.id
_entity.type
_entity.pdbx_description
1 polymer ?
#
loop_
_entity_poly.entity_id
_entity_poly.type
_entity_poly.pdbx_seq_one_letter_code
_entity_poly.pdbx_strand_id
1 'polypeptide(L)'
;MTLFFLYLIAAVCLCVLYACVILFLWRGLLRLKPGANTRNHSFSIVIAARNEEAILGACLDTVLDQDYPRDLFEVIVVDDRSTDATAAIVRQRAAVQTNITLVSITECPTGVSPKKNALTHGIAAAKGEIILFTDADCLVSNTWVSHINAHFSPTVGAVSGLTTYYSDPSLNRLFWGVQAADFFSHGVVSAAAMGA
;
A
#
# COMPACT_ATOMS: atom_id res chain seq x y z
N MET A 1 -15.24 49.37 13.93
CA MET A 1 -15.13 49.37 12.45
C MET A 1 -13.79 48.74 11.98
N THR A 2 -12.65 49.17 12.47
CA THR A 2 -11.30 48.71 12.09
C THR A 2 -11.11 47.20 12.32
N LEU A 3 -11.57 46.64 13.42
CA LEU A 3 -11.44 45.23 13.76
C LEU A 3 -12.20 44.33 12.78
N PHE A 4 -13.40 44.72 12.37
CA PHE A 4 -14.20 44.03 11.37
C PHE A 4 -13.50 43.96 10.01
N PHE A 5 -12.90 45.06 9.56
CA PHE A 5 -12.12 45.06 8.30
C PHE A 5 -10.87 44.15 8.38
N LEU A 6 -10.19 44.09 9.53
CA LEU A 6 -9.07 43.18 9.73
C LEU A 6 -9.51 41.72 9.65
N TYR A 7 -10.63 41.35 10.28
CA TYR A 7 -11.17 39.96 10.16
C TYR A 7 -11.59 39.65 8.72
N LEU A 8 -12.20 40.59 8.01
CA LEU A 8 -12.60 40.40 6.62
C LEU A 8 -11.38 40.16 5.72
N ILE A 9 -10.32 40.96 5.88
CA ILE A 9 -9.07 40.81 5.13
C ILE A 9 -8.45 39.44 5.44
N ALA A 10 -8.35 39.06 6.71
CA ALA A 10 -7.81 37.76 7.11
C ALA A 10 -8.60 36.61 6.50
N ALA A 11 -9.94 36.68 6.51
CA ALA A 11 -10.80 35.67 5.91
C ALA A 11 -10.59 35.55 4.39
N VAL A 12 -10.52 36.72 3.70
CA VAL A 12 -10.23 36.72 2.24
C VAL A 12 -8.85 36.12 1.95
N CYS A 13 -7.82 36.51 2.71
CA CYS A 13 -6.46 35.93 2.53
C CYS A 13 -6.46 34.42 2.73
N LEU A 14 -7.19 33.91 3.74
CA LEU A 14 -7.30 32.48 3.99
C LEU A 14 -8.03 31.74 2.84
N CYS A 15 -9.11 32.34 2.32
CA CYS A 15 -9.82 31.78 1.16
C CYS A 15 -8.94 31.74 -0.09
N VAL A 16 -8.16 32.79 -0.34
CA VAL A 16 -7.22 32.83 -1.47
C VAL A 16 -6.13 31.77 -1.32
N LEU A 17 -5.55 31.66 -0.11
CA LEU A 17 -4.54 30.64 0.17
C LEU A 17 -5.11 29.23 -0.05
N TYR A 18 -6.31 28.96 0.46
CA TYR A 18 -7.00 27.69 0.25
C TYR A 18 -7.23 27.40 -1.25
N ALA A 19 -7.73 28.38 -1.99
CA ALA A 19 -7.92 28.24 -3.44
C ALA A 19 -6.60 27.96 -4.17
N CYS A 20 -5.51 28.62 -3.80
CA CYS A 20 -4.18 28.35 -4.36
C CYS A 20 -3.71 26.91 -4.09
N VAL A 21 -3.92 26.39 -2.87
CA VAL A 21 -3.58 24.99 -2.53
C VAL A 21 -4.41 24.02 -3.37
N ILE A 22 -5.72 24.24 -3.49
CA ILE A 22 -6.59 23.38 -4.31
C ILE A 22 -6.16 23.42 -5.79
N LEU A 23 -5.87 24.57 -6.34
CA LEU A 23 -5.41 24.71 -7.74
C LEU A 23 -4.05 24.03 -7.95
N PHE A 24 -3.13 24.12 -6.98
CA PHE A 24 -1.86 23.43 -7.01
C PHE A 24 -2.04 21.90 -7.04
N LEU A 25 -2.87 21.35 -6.13
CA LEU A 25 -3.16 19.92 -6.09
C LEU A 25 -3.91 19.45 -7.36
N TRP A 26 -4.88 20.24 -7.82
CA TRP A 26 -5.60 19.94 -9.07
C TRP A 26 -4.65 19.85 -10.26
N ARG A 27 -3.71 20.80 -10.36
CA ARG A 27 -2.68 20.78 -11.41
C ARG A 27 -1.78 19.54 -11.30
N GLY A 28 -1.44 19.12 -10.09
CA GLY A 28 -0.67 17.91 -9.85
C GLY A 28 -1.39 16.66 -10.37
N LEU A 29 -2.69 16.51 -10.05
CA LEU A 29 -3.49 15.38 -10.57
C LEU A 29 -3.55 15.34 -12.10
N LEU A 30 -3.68 16.50 -12.75
CA LEU A 30 -3.70 16.58 -14.22
C LEU A 30 -2.36 16.21 -14.88
N ARG A 31 -1.27 16.21 -14.13
CA ARG A 31 0.07 15.84 -14.61
C ARG A 31 0.41 14.37 -14.42
N LEU A 32 -0.39 13.65 -13.63
CA LEU A 32 -0.18 12.21 -13.47
C LEU A 32 -0.37 11.53 -14.83
N LYS A 33 0.61 10.74 -15.21
CA LYS A 33 0.60 10.00 -16.46
C LYS A 33 0.33 8.53 -16.20
N PRO A 34 -0.39 7.84 -17.08
CA PRO A 34 -0.49 6.39 -17.02
C PRO A 34 0.90 5.78 -17.18
N GLY A 35 1.12 4.64 -16.55
CA GLY A 35 2.35 3.88 -16.73
C GLY A 35 2.50 3.42 -18.18
N ALA A 36 3.72 3.48 -18.72
CA ALA A 36 4.04 3.14 -20.10
C ALA A 36 5.20 2.15 -20.23
N ASN A 37 5.69 1.59 -19.10
CA ASN A 37 6.76 0.60 -19.15
C ASN A 37 6.24 -0.72 -19.70
N THR A 38 6.98 -1.29 -20.65
CA THR A 38 6.67 -2.58 -21.31
C THR A 38 7.64 -3.69 -20.89
N ARG A 39 8.72 -3.37 -20.17
CA ARG A 39 9.65 -4.37 -19.66
C ARG A 39 9.04 -5.02 -18.41
N ASN A 40 9.07 -6.34 -18.33
CA ASN A 40 8.70 -7.05 -17.13
C ASN A 40 9.88 -7.07 -16.15
N HIS A 41 9.70 -6.48 -14.96
CA HIS A 41 10.64 -6.54 -13.86
C HIS A 41 10.34 -7.75 -12.96
N SER A 42 11.33 -8.22 -12.22
CA SER A 42 11.07 -9.21 -11.18
C SER A 42 10.70 -8.53 -9.86
N PHE A 43 9.72 -9.10 -9.15
CA PHE A 43 9.17 -8.53 -7.91
C PHE A 43 9.32 -9.47 -6.72
N SER A 44 9.64 -8.91 -5.56
CA SER A 44 9.47 -9.57 -4.27
C SER A 44 8.37 -8.86 -3.48
N ILE A 45 7.25 -9.56 -3.26
CA ILE A 45 6.12 -9.04 -2.49
C ILE A 45 6.34 -9.42 -1.02
N VAL A 46 6.58 -8.42 -0.18
CA VAL A 46 6.87 -8.61 1.25
C VAL A 46 5.62 -8.27 2.08
N ILE A 47 5.18 -9.21 2.88
CA ILE A 47 4.03 -9.12 3.77
C ILE A 47 4.49 -9.38 5.20
N ALA A 48 4.39 -8.38 6.09
CA ALA A 48 4.60 -8.56 7.52
C ALA A 48 3.28 -8.99 8.18
N ALA A 49 3.29 -10.12 8.87
CA ALA A 49 2.12 -10.66 9.54
C ALA A 49 2.39 -10.96 11.02
N ARG A 50 1.41 -10.67 11.88
CA ARG A 50 1.44 -11.05 13.28
C ARG A 50 0.03 -11.28 13.81
N ASN A 51 -0.32 -12.52 14.12
CA ASN A 51 -1.64 -12.93 14.59
C ASN A 51 -2.76 -12.54 13.60
N GLU A 52 -2.58 -12.92 12.33
CA GLU A 52 -3.48 -12.59 11.22
C GLU A 52 -4.19 -13.83 10.66
N GLU A 53 -4.38 -14.89 11.47
CA GLU A 53 -4.98 -16.16 11.04
C GLU A 53 -6.35 -15.99 10.37
N ALA A 54 -7.14 -14.97 10.78
CA ALA A 54 -8.48 -14.76 10.29
C ALA A 54 -8.54 -14.23 8.84
N ILE A 55 -7.52 -13.49 8.40
CA ILE A 55 -7.57 -12.71 7.15
C ILE A 55 -6.41 -13.00 6.20
N LEU A 56 -5.27 -13.46 6.70
CA LEU A 56 -4.07 -13.72 5.88
C LEU A 56 -4.33 -14.67 4.73
N GLY A 57 -5.23 -15.68 4.92
CA GLY A 57 -5.58 -16.62 3.85
C GLY A 57 -6.14 -15.92 2.62
N ALA A 58 -7.10 -15.01 2.81
CA ALA A 58 -7.72 -14.23 1.74
C ALA A 58 -6.71 -13.25 1.08
N CYS A 59 -5.85 -12.61 1.88
CA CYS A 59 -4.76 -11.78 1.36
C CYS A 59 -3.86 -12.58 0.42
N LEU A 60 -3.36 -13.74 0.86
CA LEU A 60 -2.49 -14.60 0.06
C LEU A 60 -3.17 -15.10 -1.21
N ASP A 61 -4.46 -15.42 -1.18
CA ASP A 61 -5.19 -15.83 -2.37
C ASP A 61 -5.17 -14.74 -3.45
N THR A 62 -5.38 -13.48 -3.09
CA THR A 62 -5.33 -12.37 -4.04
C THR A 62 -3.92 -12.01 -4.50
N VAL A 63 -2.92 -12.10 -3.61
CA VAL A 63 -1.52 -11.79 -3.93
C VAL A 63 -0.89 -12.87 -4.83
N LEU A 64 -1.31 -14.12 -4.70
CA LEU A 64 -0.82 -15.22 -5.52
C LEU A 64 -1.54 -15.35 -6.87
N ASP A 65 -2.75 -14.77 -7.00
CA ASP A 65 -3.57 -14.77 -8.23
C ASP A 65 -3.32 -13.51 -9.07
N GLN A 66 -2.04 -13.22 -9.39
CA GLN A 66 -1.69 -12.06 -10.20
C GLN A 66 -1.61 -12.40 -11.69
N ASP A 67 -2.13 -11.49 -12.52
CA ASP A 67 -1.91 -11.46 -13.98
C ASP A 67 -0.50 -10.94 -14.30
N TYR A 68 0.50 -11.74 -13.89
CA TYR A 68 1.92 -11.48 -14.08
C TYR A 68 2.68 -12.81 -14.20
N PRO A 69 3.78 -12.91 -14.97
CA PRO A 69 4.54 -14.15 -15.10
C PRO A 69 5.00 -14.67 -13.74
N ARG A 70 4.66 -15.93 -13.43
CA ARG A 70 4.88 -16.55 -12.12
C ARG A 70 6.35 -16.67 -11.73
N ASP A 71 7.23 -16.78 -12.70
CA ASP A 71 8.67 -16.81 -12.55
C ASP A 71 9.29 -15.42 -12.29
N LEU A 72 8.51 -14.37 -12.44
CA LEU A 72 8.93 -12.99 -12.23
C LEU A 72 8.39 -12.38 -10.93
N PHE A 73 7.69 -13.13 -10.08
CA PHE A 73 7.38 -12.63 -8.74
C PHE A 73 7.43 -13.73 -7.68
N GLU A 74 7.87 -13.34 -6.50
CA GLU A 74 7.83 -14.15 -5.29
C GLU A 74 7.08 -13.42 -4.18
N VAL A 75 6.51 -14.19 -3.25
CA VAL A 75 5.82 -13.70 -2.06
C VAL A 75 6.60 -14.10 -0.82
N ILE A 76 6.97 -13.15 0.00
CA ILE A 76 7.71 -13.37 1.24
C ILE A 76 6.83 -12.92 2.40
N VAL A 77 6.32 -13.88 3.15
CA VAL A 77 5.56 -13.58 4.36
C VAL A 77 6.49 -13.66 5.56
N VAL A 78 6.58 -12.55 6.29
CA VAL A 78 7.38 -12.49 7.51
C VAL A 78 6.45 -12.62 8.71
N ASP A 79 6.55 -13.76 9.38
CA ASP A 79 5.82 -14.05 10.63
C ASP A 79 6.57 -13.43 11.82
N ASP A 80 6.02 -12.33 12.34
CA ASP A 80 6.58 -11.63 13.50
C ASP A 80 6.05 -12.23 14.81
N ARG A 81 6.56 -13.42 15.18
CA ARG A 81 6.25 -14.03 16.49
C ARG A 81 4.74 -14.27 16.71
N SER A 82 4.02 -14.71 15.71
CA SER A 82 2.61 -15.08 15.87
C SER A 82 2.44 -16.25 16.81
N THR A 83 1.35 -16.23 17.56
CA THR A 83 0.96 -17.27 18.54
C THR A 83 -0.27 -18.06 18.08
N ASP A 84 -0.84 -17.69 16.94
CA ASP A 84 -2.00 -18.28 16.29
C ASP A 84 -1.60 -19.16 15.07
N ALA A 85 -2.54 -19.47 14.19
CA ALA A 85 -2.31 -20.28 13.00
C ALA A 85 -1.65 -19.53 11.82
N THR A 86 -1.25 -18.25 11.98
CA THR A 86 -0.67 -17.42 10.90
C THR A 86 0.44 -18.16 10.13
N ALA A 87 1.47 -18.67 10.83
CA ALA A 87 2.59 -19.38 10.19
C ALA A 87 2.16 -20.69 9.52
N ALA A 88 1.15 -21.38 10.07
CA ALA A 88 0.64 -22.64 9.50
C ALA A 88 -0.06 -22.39 8.16
N ILE A 89 -0.83 -21.31 8.03
CA ILE A 89 -1.48 -20.90 6.78
C ILE A 89 -0.45 -20.67 5.68
N VAL A 90 0.66 -19.98 5.97
CA VAL A 90 1.71 -19.73 4.98
C VAL A 90 2.39 -21.04 4.56
N ARG A 91 2.72 -21.94 5.52
CA ARG A 91 3.32 -23.24 5.20
C ARG A 91 2.42 -24.09 4.31
N GLN A 92 1.11 -24.07 4.55
CA GLN A 92 0.13 -24.78 3.72
C GLN A 92 0.15 -24.25 2.27
N ARG A 93 0.24 -22.94 2.07
CA ARG A 93 0.35 -22.36 0.72
C ARG A 93 1.70 -22.70 0.06
N ALA A 94 2.80 -22.65 0.81
CA ALA A 94 4.14 -22.98 0.32
C ALA A 94 4.29 -24.46 -0.06
N ALA A 95 3.46 -25.35 0.45
CA ALA A 95 3.45 -26.76 0.07
C ALA A 95 2.93 -27.00 -1.35
N VAL A 96 2.12 -26.09 -1.90
CA VAL A 96 1.49 -26.22 -3.23
C VAL A 96 1.96 -25.15 -4.22
N GLN A 97 2.60 -24.07 -3.75
CA GLN A 97 3.10 -22.99 -4.58
C GLN A 97 4.58 -22.72 -4.29
N THR A 98 5.40 -22.71 -5.34
CA THR A 98 6.86 -22.59 -5.22
C THR A 98 7.36 -21.16 -5.07
N ASN A 99 6.50 -20.18 -5.35
CA ASN A 99 6.85 -18.76 -5.31
C ASN A 99 6.42 -18.06 -4.01
N ILE A 100 6.17 -18.81 -2.92
CA ILE A 100 5.91 -18.25 -1.59
C ILE A 100 6.92 -18.79 -0.57
N THR A 101 7.43 -17.90 0.29
CA THR A 101 8.40 -18.20 1.33
C THR A 101 7.93 -17.65 2.67
N LEU A 102 8.02 -18.46 3.73
CA LEU A 102 7.82 -18.01 5.11
C LEU A 102 9.18 -17.66 5.74
N VAL A 103 9.29 -16.45 6.26
CA VAL A 103 10.39 -16.02 7.12
C VAL A 103 9.82 -15.85 8.53
N SER A 104 10.24 -16.73 9.46
CA SER A 104 9.82 -16.62 10.86
C SER A 104 10.90 -15.91 11.67
N ILE A 105 10.54 -14.85 12.38
CA ILE A 105 11.42 -14.16 13.31
C ILE A 105 11.01 -14.49 14.74
N THR A 106 11.97 -14.71 15.62
CA THR A 106 11.74 -15.10 17.01
C THR A 106 11.97 -13.96 17.97
N GLU A 107 12.71 -12.93 17.55
CA GLU A 107 13.11 -11.81 18.40
C GLU A 107 12.94 -10.48 17.68
N CYS A 108 12.69 -9.43 18.47
CA CYS A 108 12.69 -8.06 17.97
C CYS A 108 13.62 -7.24 18.88
N PRO A 109 14.66 -6.61 18.34
CA PRO A 109 15.60 -5.81 19.14
C PRO A 109 14.89 -4.70 19.91
N THR A 110 15.36 -4.44 21.12
CA THR A 110 14.81 -3.35 21.97
C THR A 110 14.94 -2.02 21.24
N GLY A 111 13.85 -1.24 21.23
CA GLY A 111 13.80 0.08 20.59
C GLY A 111 13.51 0.05 19.08
N VAL A 112 13.38 -1.13 18.46
CA VAL A 112 12.98 -1.27 17.06
C VAL A 112 11.50 -1.56 16.96
N SER A 113 10.79 -0.87 16.06
CA SER A 113 9.37 -1.17 15.76
C SER A 113 9.26 -2.60 15.21
N PRO A 114 8.34 -3.44 15.73
CA PRO A 114 8.13 -4.80 15.22
C PRO A 114 7.89 -4.86 13.72
N LYS A 115 7.01 -4.02 13.18
CA LYS A 115 6.75 -3.95 11.72
C LYS A 115 8.02 -3.61 10.93
N LYS A 116 8.82 -2.65 11.40
CA LYS A 116 10.09 -2.29 10.74
C LYS A 116 11.07 -3.46 10.77
N ASN A 117 11.18 -4.16 11.91
CA ASN A 117 12.02 -5.35 12.02
C ASN A 117 11.58 -6.43 11.03
N ALA A 118 10.27 -6.73 10.97
CA ALA A 118 9.73 -7.71 10.03
C ALA A 118 10.02 -7.34 8.58
N LEU A 119 9.77 -6.10 8.17
CA LEU A 119 10.08 -5.63 6.82
C LEU A 119 11.57 -5.73 6.49
N THR A 120 12.47 -5.46 7.45
CA THR A 120 13.93 -5.61 7.26
C THR A 120 14.29 -7.06 6.93
N HIS A 121 13.72 -8.04 7.64
CA HIS A 121 13.93 -9.45 7.35
C HIS A 121 13.35 -9.87 5.99
N GLY A 122 12.18 -9.35 5.63
CA GLY A 122 11.57 -9.60 4.32
C GLY A 122 12.41 -9.04 3.17
N ILE A 123 12.92 -7.81 3.31
CA ILE A 123 13.83 -7.19 2.34
C ILE A 123 15.11 -8.00 2.19
N ALA A 124 15.67 -8.49 3.29
CA ALA A 124 16.90 -9.31 3.25
C ALA A 124 16.70 -10.67 2.54
N ALA A 125 15.48 -11.20 2.53
CA ALA A 125 15.13 -12.43 1.83
C ALA A 125 14.74 -12.21 0.36
N ALA A 126 14.45 -10.96 -0.05
CA ALA A 126 13.99 -10.60 -1.37
C ALA A 126 15.06 -10.83 -2.46
N LYS A 127 14.63 -11.38 -3.61
CA LYS A 127 15.47 -11.64 -4.79
C LYS A 127 15.03 -10.83 -6.01
N GLY A 128 13.83 -10.24 -5.97
CA GLY A 128 13.29 -9.43 -7.05
C GLY A 128 14.04 -8.11 -7.21
N GLU A 129 14.03 -7.60 -8.43
CA GLU A 129 14.59 -6.27 -8.76
C GLU A 129 13.82 -5.14 -8.05
N ILE A 130 12.53 -5.34 -7.82
CA ILE A 130 11.62 -4.39 -7.18
C ILE A 130 10.96 -5.07 -5.99
N ILE A 131 10.90 -4.34 -4.86
CA ILE A 131 10.21 -4.81 -3.66
C ILE A 131 8.86 -4.12 -3.56
N LEU A 132 7.79 -4.92 -3.44
CA LEU A 132 6.46 -4.45 -3.15
C LEU A 132 6.12 -4.74 -1.69
N PHE A 133 5.37 -3.85 -1.07
CA PHE A 133 4.85 -4.04 0.28
C PHE A 133 3.32 -4.00 0.25
N THR A 134 2.71 -4.93 0.96
CA THR A 134 1.29 -4.88 1.31
C THR A 134 1.11 -5.40 2.74
N ASP A 135 0.03 -4.99 3.38
CA ASP A 135 -0.30 -5.47 4.73
C ASP A 135 -1.06 -6.81 4.64
N ALA A 136 -1.01 -7.60 5.69
CA ALA A 136 -1.62 -8.94 5.75
C ALA A 136 -3.16 -8.93 5.70
N ASP A 137 -3.78 -7.76 5.91
CA ASP A 137 -5.21 -7.50 5.86
C ASP A 137 -5.68 -6.84 4.55
N CYS A 138 -4.80 -6.72 3.56
CA CYS A 138 -5.11 -6.11 2.28
C CYS A 138 -5.53 -7.16 1.24
N LEU A 139 -6.52 -6.80 0.42
CA LEU A 139 -6.90 -7.54 -0.79
C LEU A 139 -6.45 -6.73 -2.00
N VAL A 140 -5.70 -7.35 -2.90
CA VAL A 140 -5.19 -6.70 -4.11
C VAL A 140 -5.93 -7.19 -5.35
N SER A 141 -6.01 -6.35 -6.40
CA SER A 141 -6.55 -6.82 -7.68
C SER A 141 -5.57 -7.78 -8.36
N ASN A 142 -6.06 -8.67 -9.22
CA ASN A 142 -5.21 -9.57 -9.99
C ASN A 142 -4.28 -8.83 -10.97
N THR A 143 -4.53 -7.56 -11.26
CA THR A 143 -3.70 -6.69 -12.11
C THR A 143 -2.78 -5.78 -11.30
N TRP A 144 -2.67 -5.97 -9.98
CA TRP A 144 -1.91 -5.06 -9.10
C TRP A 144 -0.42 -4.99 -9.48
N VAL A 145 0.23 -6.15 -9.65
CA VAL A 145 1.66 -6.21 -10.03
C VAL A 145 1.89 -5.63 -11.42
N SER A 146 1.05 -5.98 -12.40
CA SER A 146 1.17 -5.48 -13.78
C SER A 146 0.95 -3.97 -13.86
N HIS A 147 -0.01 -3.42 -13.11
CA HIS A 147 -0.22 -1.97 -13.04
C HIS A 147 0.98 -1.26 -12.40
N ILE A 148 1.53 -1.78 -11.30
CA ILE A 148 2.72 -1.19 -10.69
C ILE A 148 3.91 -1.27 -11.67
N ASN A 149 4.11 -2.42 -12.32
CA ASN A 149 5.17 -2.59 -13.32
C ASN A 149 5.10 -1.54 -14.43
N ALA A 150 3.90 -1.21 -14.88
CA ALA A 150 3.72 -0.22 -15.94
C ALA A 150 4.25 1.19 -15.57
N HIS A 151 4.34 1.51 -14.27
CA HIS A 151 4.83 2.79 -13.78
C HIS A 151 6.34 2.83 -13.51
N PHE A 152 7.05 1.69 -13.48
CA PHE A 152 8.49 1.68 -13.32
C PHE A 152 9.20 2.01 -14.64
N SER A 153 9.95 3.11 -14.62
CA SER A 153 10.87 3.52 -15.69
C SER A 153 12.25 3.76 -15.09
N PRO A 154 13.31 3.91 -15.89
CA PRO A 154 14.68 4.15 -15.38
C PRO A 154 14.81 5.36 -14.45
N THR A 155 13.86 6.27 -14.46
CA THR A 155 13.85 7.49 -13.64
C THR A 155 12.91 7.42 -12.44
N VAL A 156 12.13 6.33 -12.29
CA VAL A 156 11.17 6.14 -11.20
C VAL A 156 11.80 5.28 -10.10
N GLY A 157 12.04 5.88 -8.94
CA GLY A 157 12.61 5.18 -7.78
C GLY A 157 11.58 4.54 -6.85
N ALA A 158 10.31 4.98 -6.89
CA ALA A 158 9.22 4.43 -6.08
C ALA A 158 7.86 4.64 -6.75
N VAL A 159 6.95 3.70 -6.55
CA VAL A 159 5.55 3.76 -6.98
C VAL A 159 4.67 3.51 -5.75
N SER A 160 3.68 4.36 -5.52
CA SER A 160 2.69 4.18 -4.46
C SER A 160 1.32 3.87 -5.08
N GLY A 161 0.69 2.81 -4.60
CA GLY A 161 -0.70 2.48 -4.92
C GLY A 161 -1.69 3.27 -4.05
N LEU A 162 -2.93 3.35 -4.52
CA LEU A 162 -4.04 3.86 -3.73
C LEU A 162 -4.74 2.68 -3.06
N THR A 163 -4.90 2.76 -1.75
CA THR A 163 -5.67 1.80 -0.95
C THR A 163 -7.04 2.38 -0.65
N THR A 164 -8.08 1.56 -0.68
CA THR A 164 -9.44 1.96 -0.28
C THR A 164 -9.97 0.98 0.76
N TYR A 165 -10.89 1.43 1.61
CA TYR A 165 -11.55 0.51 2.54
C TYR A 165 -12.50 -0.42 1.81
N TYR A 166 -12.43 -1.71 2.13
CA TYR A 166 -13.45 -2.66 1.76
C TYR A 166 -14.67 -2.44 2.67
N SER A 167 -15.80 -2.04 2.07
CA SER A 167 -17.02 -1.82 2.84
C SER A 167 -17.82 -3.13 2.96
N ASP A 168 -17.97 -3.63 4.18
CA ASP A 168 -18.94 -4.69 4.47
C ASP A 168 -20.36 -4.09 4.36
N PRO A 169 -21.22 -4.64 3.47
CA PRO A 169 -22.60 -4.14 3.29
C PRO A 169 -23.47 -4.27 4.55
N SER A 170 -23.10 -5.12 5.51
CA SER A 170 -23.81 -5.35 6.77
C SER A 170 -23.56 -4.29 7.82
N LEU A 171 -22.51 -3.46 7.65
CA LEU A 171 -22.12 -2.44 8.59
C LEU A 171 -22.80 -1.09 8.30
N ASN A 172 -22.76 -0.18 9.27
CA ASN A 172 -23.35 1.17 9.14
C ASN A 172 -22.76 1.91 7.93
N ARG A 173 -23.51 1.96 6.83
CA ARG A 173 -23.08 2.51 5.53
C ARG A 173 -22.61 3.96 5.63
N LEU A 174 -23.21 4.78 6.51
CA LEU A 174 -22.83 6.18 6.67
C LEU A 174 -21.45 6.31 7.33
N PHE A 175 -21.21 5.58 8.42
CA PHE A 175 -19.94 5.59 9.14
C PHE A 175 -18.78 5.12 8.25
N TRP A 176 -18.96 3.98 7.59
CA TRP A 176 -17.94 3.43 6.68
C TRP A 176 -17.74 4.28 5.43
N GLY A 177 -18.82 4.89 4.91
CA GLY A 177 -18.72 5.81 3.78
C GLY A 177 -17.90 7.07 4.11
N VAL A 178 -18.07 7.63 5.30
CA VAL A 178 -17.27 8.78 5.77
C VAL A 178 -15.80 8.40 5.94
N GLN A 179 -15.50 7.26 6.57
CA GLN A 179 -14.12 6.79 6.74
C GLN A 179 -13.44 6.50 5.40
N ALA A 180 -14.16 5.83 4.47
CA ALA A 180 -13.63 5.55 3.14
C ALA A 180 -13.35 6.84 2.35
N ALA A 181 -14.24 7.83 2.43
CA ALA A 181 -14.05 9.13 1.78
C ALA A 181 -12.86 9.90 2.37
N ASP A 182 -12.71 9.89 3.70
CA ASP A 182 -11.58 10.52 4.38
C ASP A 182 -10.25 9.87 3.95
N PHE A 183 -10.16 8.56 4.03
CA PHE A 183 -8.97 7.81 3.64
C PHE A 183 -8.62 8.00 2.15
N PHE A 184 -9.62 7.93 1.26
CA PHE A 184 -9.45 8.19 -0.16
C PHE A 184 -8.93 9.61 -0.42
N SER A 185 -9.43 10.62 0.33
CA SER A 185 -8.99 12.00 0.18
C SER A 185 -7.49 12.18 0.46
N HIS A 186 -6.95 11.50 1.47
CA HIS A 186 -5.52 11.51 1.76
C HIS A 186 -4.68 10.92 0.62
N GLY A 187 -5.15 9.82 0.01
CA GLY A 187 -4.51 9.23 -1.16
C GLY A 187 -4.51 10.17 -2.37
N VAL A 188 -5.63 10.83 -2.63
CA VAL A 188 -5.77 11.82 -3.72
C VAL A 188 -4.84 13.02 -3.50
N VAL A 189 -4.78 13.56 -2.28
CA VAL A 189 -3.86 14.67 -1.94
C VAL A 189 -2.41 14.25 -2.12
N SER A 190 -2.03 13.03 -1.69
CA SER A 190 -0.67 12.51 -1.86
C SER A 190 -0.31 12.36 -3.34
N ALA A 191 -1.21 11.78 -4.15
CA ALA A 191 -1.02 11.64 -5.59
C ALA A 191 -0.88 13.00 -6.28
N ALA A 192 -1.72 13.98 -5.91
CA ALA A 192 -1.67 15.33 -6.42
C ALA A 192 -0.34 16.03 -6.11
N ALA A 193 0.16 15.87 -4.88
CA ALA A 193 1.44 16.44 -4.46
C ALA A 193 2.63 15.81 -5.22
N MET A 194 2.58 14.53 -5.55
CA MET A 194 3.62 13.85 -6.37
C MET A 194 3.63 14.32 -7.82
N GLY A 195 2.48 14.73 -8.38
CA GLY A 195 2.36 15.27 -9.75
C GLY A 195 2.68 16.76 -9.87
N ALA A 196 2.72 17.49 -8.74
CA ALA A 196 2.92 18.94 -8.74
C ALA A 196 4.39 19.33 -8.83
#